data_3f49ef0905a6125c659d7c4274d4878c
#
_entry.id   3f49ef0905a6125c659d7c4274d4878c
#
_cell.length_a   1.000
_cell.length_b   1.000
_cell.length_c   1.000
_cell.angle_alpha   90.00
_cell.angle_beta   90.00
_cell.angle_gamma   90.00
#
_symmetry.space_group_name_H-M   'P 1'
#
loop_
_entity.id
_entity.type
_entity.pdbx_description
1 polymer ?
#
loop_
_entity_poly.entity_id
_entity_poly.type
_entity_poly.pdbx_seq_one_letter_code
_entity_poly.pdbx_strand_id
1 'polypeptide(L)'
;MPEQQFVSLCKKTVADYANAHLDKSDGKQITESDVFVVWMCKTLQNSKALVSTTLFDGMYYELTYNGDKKELYLDAYKKWENVAIPC
;
A
#
# COMPACT_ATOMS: atom_id res chain seq x y z
N MET A 1 -15.55 0.17 9.06
CA MET A 1 -14.58 -0.95 8.99
C MET A 1 -13.58 -0.81 10.12
N PRO A 2 -13.38 -1.85 10.92
CA PRO A 2 -12.37 -1.79 11.98
C PRO A 2 -10.96 -1.63 11.42
N GLU A 3 -10.08 -1.03 12.23
CA GLU A 3 -8.72 -0.73 11.81
C GLU A 3 -7.94 -1.95 11.33
N GLN A 4 -8.00 -3.05 12.08
CA GLN A 4 -7.28 -4.26 11.70
C GLN A 4 -7.79 -4.85 10.39
N GLN A 5 -9.08 -4.78 10.18
CA GLN A 5 -9.68 -5.25 8.93
C GLN A 5 -9.23 -4.40 7.76
N PHE A 6 -9.15 -3.09 7.94
CA PHE A 6 -8.65 -2.18 6.91
C PHE A 6 -7.18 -2.45 6.60
N VAL A 7 -6.35 -2.64 7.63
CA VAL A 7 -4.92 -2.94 7.44
C VAL A 7 -4.75 -4.25 6.67
N SER A 8 -5.49 -5.29 7.05
CA SER A 8 -5.44 -6.58 6.34
C SER A 8 -5.85 -6.46 4.88
N LEU A 9 -6.90 -5.68 4.63
CA LEU A 9 -7.37 -5.42 3.26
C LEU A 9 -6.31 -4.69 2.44
N CYS A 10 -5.67 -3.67 3.02
CA CYS A 10 -4.60 -2.93 2.35
C CYS A 10 -3.43 -3.84 2.00
N LYS A 11 -2.98 -4.65 2.96
CA LYS A 11 -1.84 -5.55 2.74
C LYS A 11 -2.12 -6.57 1.65
N LYS A 12 -3.31 -7.17 1.68
CA LYS A 12 -3.71 -8.13 0.65
C LYS A 12 -3.79 -7.46 -0.72
N THR A 13 -4.41 -6.30 -0.79
CA THR A 13 -4.59 -5.57 -2.04
C THR A 13 -3.26 -5.19 -2.66
N VAL A 14 -2.32 -4.68 -1.85
CA VAL A 14 -1.00 -4.28 -2.32
C VAL A 14 -0.18 -5.50 -2.75
N ALA A 15 -0.22 -6.59 -1.97
CA ALA A 15 0.49 -7.81 -2.35
C ALA A 15 -0.02 -8.35 -3.68
N ASP A 16 -1.34 -8.41 -3.86
CA ASP A 16 -1.94 -8.87 -5.11
C ASP A 16 -1.57 -7.97 -6.29
N TYR A 17 -1.62 -6.64 -6.08
CA TYR A 17 -1.25 -5.67 -7.11
C TYR A 17 0.23 -5.83 -7.51
N ALA A 18 1.12 -5.86 -6.52
CA ALA A 18 2.55 -5.98 -6.77
C ALA A 18 2.88 -7.27 -7.50
N ASN A 19 2.27 -8.38 -7.10
CA ASN A 19 2.50 -9.68 -7.74
C ASN A 19 2.01 -9.68 -9.20
N ALA A 20 0.93 -8.97 -9.48
CA ALA A 20 0.40 -8.86 -10.84
C ALA A 20 1.30 -8.02 -11.76
N HIS A 21 2.13 -7.14 -11.19
CA HIS A 21 2.98 -6.21 -11.93
C HIS A 21 4.47 -6.53 -11.84
N LEU A 22 4.84 -7.58 -11.09
CA LEU A 22 6.23 -8.02 -11.02
C LEU A 22 6.65 -8.70 -12.31
N ASP A 23 7.93 -8.54 -12.65
CA ASP A 23 8.55 -9.32 -13.70
C ASP A 23 8.59 -10.77 -13.26
N LYS A 24 7.89 -11.63 -13.99
CA LYS A 24 7.79 -13.05 -13.64
C LYS A 24 9.05 -13.84 -13.91
N SER A 25 10.08 -13.21 -14.47
CA SER A 25 11.32 -13.90 -14.83
C SER A 25 12.08 -14.41 -13.60
N ASP A 26 11.92 -13.77 -12.44
CA ASP A 26 12.58 -14.22 -11.20
C ASP A 26 11.71 -15.14 -10.34
N GLY A 27 10.45 -15.34 -10.71
CA GLY A 27 9.54 -16.25 -10.04
C GLY A 27 9.19 -15.85 -8.60
N LYS A 28 9.56 -14.66 -8.18
CA LYS A 28 9.39 -14.24 -6.79
C LYS A 28 8.07 -13.53 -6.59
N GLN A 29 7.31 -13.95 -5.59
CA GLN A 29 6.08 -13.28 -5.20
C GLN A 29 6.18 -12.79 -3.77
N ILE A 30 5.50 -11.71 -3.45
CA ILE A 30 5.42 -11.21 -2.09
C ILE A 30 4.11 -11.66 -1.45
N THR A 31 4.13 -11.71 -0.12
CA THR A 31 2.95 -12.04 0.68
C THR A 31 2.55 -10.81 1.48
N GLU A 32 1.43 -10.90 2.19
CA GLU A 32 0.98 -9.82 3.07
C GLU A 32 2.02 -9.44 4.12
N SER A 33 2.85 -10.39 4.54
CA SER A 33 3.90 -10.12 5.52
C SER A 33 5.05 -9.27 4.97
N ASP A 34 5.16 -9.13 3.65
CA ASP A 34 6.14 -8.27 3.01
C ASP A 34 5.64 -6.84 2.82
N VAL A 35 4.40 -6.56 3.20
CA VAL A 35 3.75 -5.26 3.07
C VAL A 35 3.67 -4.60 4.43
N PHE A 36 4.01 -3.32 4.52
CA PHE A 36 3.95 -2.58 5.77
C PHE A 36 3.27 -1.22 5.58
N VAL A 37 2.62 -0.76 6.66
CA VAL A 37 1.95 0.52 6.68
C VAL A 37 2.93 1.60 7.10
N VAL A 38 3.09 2.64 6.27
CA VAL A 38 3.94 3.79 6.59
C VAL A 38 3.20 4.72 7.55
N TRP A 39 1.95 5.03 7.21
CA TRP A 39 1.03 5.75 8.10
C TRP A 39 -0.40 5.45 7.69
N MET A 40 -1.33 5.72 8.60
CA MET A 40 -2.74 5.59 8.31
C MET A 40 -3.54 6.57 9.14
N CYS A 41 -4.73 6.93 8.65
CA CYS A 41 -5.67 7.74 9.40
C CYS A 41 -7.10 7.29 9.09
N LYS A 42 -8.00 7.59 10.02
CA LYS A 42 -9.42 7.29 9.86
C LYS A 42 -10.20 8.56 10.19
N THR A 43 -11.15 8.90 9.31
CA THR A 43 -12.05 10.02 9.50
C THR A 43 -13.47 9.58 9.17
N LEU A 44 -14.33 9.50 10.19
CA LEU A 44 -15.71 9.02 10.06
C LEU A 44 -15.72 7.61 9.45
N GLN A 45 -16.40 7.42 8.33
CA GLN A 45 -16.48 6.12 7.65
C GLN A 45 -15.30 5.84 6.72
N ASN A 46 -14.41 6.81 6.55
CA ASN A 46 -13.33 6.74 5.56
C ASN A 46 -12.02 6.41 6.24
N SER A 47 -11.20 5.63 5.57
CA SER A 47 -9.85 5.26 6.05
C SER A 47 -8.84 5.46 4.93
N LYS A 48 -7.64 5.86 5.30
CA LYS A 48 -6.57 6.11 4.34
C LYS A 48 -5.25 5.61 4.89
N ALA A 49 -4.43 5.01 4.03
CA ALA A 49 -3.11 4.53 4.43
C ALA A 49 -2.10 4.69 3.31
N LEU A 50 -0.86 5.00 3.68
CA LEU A 50 0.27 4.91 2.78
C LEU A 50 1.01 3.62 3.14
N VAL A 51 1.25 2.79 2.13
CA VAL A 51 1.74 1.42 2.31
C VAL A 51 2.91 1.19 1.38
N SER A 52 3.86 0.39 1.80
CA SER A 52 4.98 0.00 0.94
C SER A 52 5.31 -1.48 1.15
N THR A 53 6.30 -1.97 0.43
CA THR A 53 6.71 -3.36 0.49
C THR A 53 8.21 -3.48 0.73
N THR A 54 8.65 -4.70 1.01
CA THR A 54 10.08 -5.00 1.17
C THR A 54 10.85 -5.06 -0.15
N LEU A 55 10.16 -4.89 -1.28
CA LEU A 55 10.80 -4.85 -2.59
C LEU A 55 11.60 -3.56 -2.76
N PHE A 56 12.73 -3.65 -3.47
CA PHE A 56 13.59 -2.48 -3.75
C PHE A 56 13.19 -1.81 -5.07
N ASP A 57 11.88 -1.58 -5.24
CA ASP A 57 11.36 -0.97 -6.47
C ASP A 57 10.99 0.51 -6.29
N GLY A 58 11.09 1.04 -5.08
CA GLY A 58 10.76 2.43 -4.77
C GLY A 58 9.27 2.75 -4.85
N MET A 59 8.43 1.74 -4.82
CA MET A 59 6.99 1.94 -4.94
C MET A 59 6.32 2.20 -3.59
N TYR A 60 5.37 3.11 -3.61
CA TYR A 60 4.47 3.39 -2.49
C TYR A 60 3.04 3.32 -2.99
N TYR A 61 2.14 2.89 -2.12
CA TYR A 61 0.74 2.71 -2.49
C TYR A 61 -0.13 3.44 -1.50
N GLU A 62 -1.02 4.27 -2.01
CA GLU A 62 -1.99 4.97 -1.17
C GLU A 62 -3.33 4.27 -1.33
N LEU A 63 -3.87 3.77 -0.22
CA LEU A 63 -5.16 3.10 -0.20
C LEU A 63 -6.18 4.04 0.45
N THR A 64 -7.30 4.22 -0.20
CA THR A 64 -8.38 5.05 0.31
C THR A 64 -9.67 4.23 0.32
N TYR A 65 -10.24 4.02 1.49
CA TYR A 65 -11.52 3.35 1.64
C TYR A 65 -12.63 4.37 1.87
N ASN A 66 -13.62 4.37 0.98
CA ASN A 66 -14.82 5.17 1.12
C ASN A 66 -15.91 4.29 1.71
N GLY A 67 -16.22 4.49 3.00
CA GLY A 67 -17.17 3.65 3.72
C GLY A 67 -18.60 3.82 3.24
N ASP A 68 -18.97 4.98 2.72
CA ASP A 68 -20.32 5.23 2.20
C ASP A 68 -20.58 4.45 0.93
N LYS A 69 -19.58 4.40 0.04
CA LYS A 69 -19.67 3.68 -1.23
C LYS A 69 -19.18 2.24 -1.14
N LYS A 70 -18.53 1.87 -0.04
CA LYS A 70 -17.89 0.56 0.14
C LYS A 70 -16.92 0.25 -0.99
N GLU A 71 -16.08 1.24 -1.33
CA GLU A 71 -15.08 1.12 -2.38
C GLU A 71 -13.69 1.37 -1.81
N LEU A 72 -12.72 0.62 -2.33
CA LEU A 72 -11.31 0.82 -2.02
C LEU A 72 -10.60 1.29 -3.28
N TYR A 73 -9.86 2.40 -3.15
CA TYR A 73 -9.05 2.95 -4.23
C TYR A 73 -7.60 2.72 -3.94
N LEU A 74 -6.83 2.33 -4.95
CA LEU A 74 -5.39 2.15 -4.85
C LEU A 74 -4.70 3.11 -5.83
N ASP A 75 -3.81 3.94 -5.30
CA ASP A 75 -2.97 4.82 -6.10
C ASP A 75 -1.52 4.36 -5.92
N ALA A 76 -0.84 4.12 -7.04
CA ALA A 76 0.54 3.64 -7.03
C ALA A 76 1.48 4.78 -7.38
N TYR A 77 2.48 5.02 -6.51
CA TYR A 77 3.46 6.08 -6.68
C TYR A 77 4.86 5.49 -6.69
N LYS A 78 5.73 6.05 -7.52
CA LYS A 78 7.13 5.68 -7.49
C LYS A 78 7.93 6.81 -6.87
N LYS A 79 8.80 6.47 -5.94
CA LYS A 79 9.72 7.42 -5.32
C LYS A 79 10.62 8.02 -6.42
N TRP A 80 10.54 9.34 -6.56
CA TRP A 80 11.28 10.05 -7.60
C TRP A 80 12.74 10.28 -7.20
N GLU A 81 12.93 10.76 -5.97
CA GLU A 81 14.23 11.22 -5.55
C GLU A 81 14.31 11.24 -4.01
N ASN A 82 15.50 11.01 -3.49
CA ASN A 82 15.77 11.19 -2.07
C ASN A 82 16.90 12.20 -1.93
N VAL A 83 16.58 13.37 -1.38
CA VAL A 83 17.55 14.47 -1.24
C VAL A 83 17.70 14.78 0.24
N ALA A 84 18.95 14.84 0.71
CA ALA A 84 19.25 15.28 2.07
C ALA A 84 19.33 16.81 2.09
N ILE A 85 18.50 17.43 2.89
CA ILE A 85 18.48 18.88 3.05
C ILE A 85 18.97 19.21 4.45
N PRO A 86 20.12 19.90 4.59
CA PRO A 86 20.63 20.27 5.91
C PRO A 86 19.68 21.22 6.65
N CYS A 87 19.52 21.00 7.94
CA CYS A 87 18.68 21.86 8.79
C CYS A 87 19.49 22.50 9.89
#